data_747939c60ea27c21e6303a435ed7ec37
#
_entry.id   747939c60ea27c21e6303a435ed7ec37
#
_cell.length_a   1.000
_cell.length_b   1.000
_cell.length_c   1.000
_cell.angle_alpha   90.00
_cell.angle_beta   90.00
_cell.angle_gamma   90.00
#
_symmetry.space_group_name_H-M   'P 1'
#
loop_
_entity.id
_entity.type
_entity.pdbx_description
1 polymer ?
#
loop_
_entity_poly.entity_id
_entity_poly.type
_entity_poly.pdbx_seq_one_letter_code
_entity_poly.pdbx_strand_id
1 'polypeptide(L)'
;IIIGVLLVILLVMVIIVRKSTAEVTVSSCDQLESISGKQNWFRKVALDSGLDCASFDLSLFASLQTLEVGENSLKRIRRFQLQGMKKLETLDVGKRSFTYAKNYDAVEATIRSDGVFRLNNCPKLKTVKLGDFAFADYHSFEMTNLPSLQKIQFGESNFHWGSLTLASLIGWCV
;
A
#
# COMPACT_ATOMS: atom_id res chain seq x y z
N ILE A 1 -28.34 38.70 2.37
CA ILE A 1 -27.52 38.41 1.17
C ILE A 1 -26.06 38.22 1.57
N ILE A 2 -25.45 39.08 2.38
CA ILE A 2 -24.03 38.99 2.80
C ILE A 2 -23.75 37.70 3.58
N ILE A 3 -24.63 37.31 4.51
CA ILE A 3 -24.48 36.09 5.32
C ILE A 3 -24.49 34.84 4.45
N GLY A 4 -25.39 34.80 3.45
CA GLY A 4 -25.45 33.66 2.51
C GLY A 4 -24.19 33.51 1.66
N VAL A 5 -23.62 34.62 1.19
CA VAL A 5 -22.36 34.61 0.42
C VAL A 5 -21.19 34.15 1.29
N LEU A 6 -21.11 34.62 2.55
CA LEU A 6 -20.07 34.18 3.49
C LEU A 6 -20.15 32.68 3.78
N LEU A 7 -21.36 32.14 3.95
CA LEU A 7 -21.58 30.71 4.21
C LEU A 7 -21.16 29.85 3.00
N VAL A 8 -21.47 30.30 1.79
CA VAL A 8 -21.05 29.61 0.55
C VAL A 8 -19.52 29.64 0.42
N ILE A 9 -18.88 30.80 0.66
CA ILE A 9 -17.41 30.90 0.62
C ILE A 9 -16.78 29.98 1.67
N LEU A 10 -17.30 29.94 2.88
CA LEU A 10 -16.81 29.05 3.93
C LEU A 10 -16.96 27.57 3.54
N LEU A 11 -18.09 27.21 2.96
CA LEU A 11 -18.38 25.85 2.48
C LEU A 11 -17.42 25.44 1.34
N VAL A 12 -17.19 26.34 0.39
CA VAL A 12 -16.25 26.13 -0.71
C VAL A 12 -14.82 26.01 -0.19
N MET A 13 -14.40 26.85 0.77
CA MET A 13 -13.08 26.76 1.41
C MET A 13 -12.92 25.45 2.17
N VAL A 14 -13.92 24.99 2.91
CA VAL A 14 -13.90 23.69 3.59
C VAL A 14 -13.80 22.53 2.59
N ILE A 15 -14.47 22.61 1.45
CA ILE A 15 -14.41 21.60 0.39
C ILE A 15 -13.01 21.59 -0.26
N ILE A 16 -12.45 22.77 -0.54
CA ILE A 16 -11.10 22.92 -1.13
C ILE A 16 -10.04 22.38 -0.15
N VAL A 17 -10.11 22.75 1.10
CA VAL A 17 -9.18 22.27 2.14
C VAL A 17 -9.30 20.75 2.30
N ARG A 18 -10.51 20.19 2.36
CA ARG A 18 -10.72 18.73 2.42
C ARG A 18 -10.20 18.00 1.18
N LYS A 19 -10.29 18.59 0.00
CA LYS A 19 -9.76 18.00 -1.24
C LYS A 19 -8.24 18.09 -1.30
N SER A 20 -7.67 19.17 -0.79
CA SER A 20 -6.21 19.36 -0.70
C SER A 20 -5.55 18.44 0.33
N THR A 21 -6.26 18.06 1.41
CA THR A 21 -5.75 17.18 2.48
C THR A 21 -6.07 15.71 2.25
N ALA A 22 -6.67 15.34 1.11
CA ALA A 22 -6.97 13.95 0.79
C ALA A 22 -5.73 13.11 0.41
N GLU A 23 -4.60 13.76 0.18
CA GLU A 23 -3.32 13.15 -0.14
C GLU A 23 -2.29 13.52 0.91
N VAL A 24 -1.46 12.57 1.28
CA VAL A 24 -0.36 12.78 2.23
C VAL A 24 0.88 12.07 1.76
N THR A 25 2.02 12.77 1.83
CA THR A 25 3.35 12.19 1.69
C THR A 25 3.96 12.06 3.08
N VAL A 26 4.45 10.88 3.38
CA VAL A 26 5.02 10.51 4.68
C VAL A 26 6.53 10.36 4.54
N SER A 27 7.27 11.20 5.23
CA SER A 27 8.74 11.22 5.21
C SER A 27 9.38 10.76 6.52
N SER A 28 8.59 10.48 7.56
CA SER A 28 9.09 9.93 8.82
C SER A 28 8.12 8.93 9.46
N CYS A 29 8.64 8.07 10.31
CA CYS A 29 7.82 7.10 11.03
C CYS A 29 6.87 7.76 12.03
N ASP A 30 7.31 8.83 12.70
CA ASP A 30 6.46 9.59 13.62
C ASP A 30 5.27 10.23 12.89
N GLN A 31 5.50 10.69 11.66
CA GLN A 31 4.43 11.20 10.81
C GLN A 31 3.44 10.07 10.45
N LEU A 32 3.94 8.89 10.09
CA LEU A 32 3.10 7.73 9.79
C LEU A 32 2.22 7.36 10.99
N GLU A 33 2.79 7.30 12.19
CA GLU A 33 2.05 7.03 13.42
C GLU A 33 1.03 8.13 13.72
N SER A 34 1.39 9.38 13.51
CA SER A 34 0.50 10.52 13.76
C SER A 34 -0.73 10.54 12.87
N ILE A 35 -0.61 10.05 11.62
CA ILE A 35 -1.73 9.99 10.68
C ILE A 35 -2.56 8.72 10.84
N SER A 36 -1.96 7.60 11.25
CA SER A 36 -2.66 6.33 11.45
C SER A 36 -3.74 6.41 12.53
N GLY A 37 -3.54 7.25 13.56
CA GLY A 37 -4.51 7.48 14.62
C GLY A 37 -5.61 8.52 14.32
N LYS A 38 -5.50 9.24 13.23
CA LYS A 38 -6.27 10.49 13.07
C LYS A 38 -7.39 10.46 12.07
N GLN A 39 -7.53 9.54 11.13
CA GLN A 39 -8.73 9.66 10.28
C GLN A 39 -8.71 8.94 8.92
N ASN A 40 -9.80 8.40 8.65
CA ASN A 40 -10.35 7.70 7.50
C ASN A 40 -10.49 8.52 6.20
N TRP A 41 -9.90 9.68 6.05
CA TRP A 41 -10.18 10.57 4.91
C TRP A 41 -9.10 10.60 3.83
N PHE A 42 -7.87 10.17 4.14
CA PHE A 42 -6.83 10.09 3.13
C PHE A 42 -7.23 9.14 2.00
N ARG A 43 -7.15 9.65 0.77
CA ARG A 43 -7.36 8.87 -0.44
C ARG A 43 -6.07 8.35 -1.02
N LYS A 44 -4.99 9.12 -0.83
CA LYS A 44 -3.65 8.74 -1.26
C LYS A 44 -2.69 8.89 -0.09
N VAL A 45 -1.92 7.83 0.14
CA VAL A 45 -0.78 7.83 1.05
C VAL A 45 0.44 7.44 0.23
N ALA A 46 1.44 8.31 0.20
CA ALA A 46 2.72 8.07 -0.42
C ALA A 46 3.80 8.05 0.66
N LEU A 47 4.60 7.01 0.71
CA LEU A 47 5.74 6.88 1.61
C LEU A 47 7.02 7.19 0.85
N ASP A 48 7.84 8.06 1.41
CA ASP A 48 9.13 8.41 0.82
C ASP A 48 10.08 7.22 0.76
N SER A 49 11.02 7.30 -0.17
CA SER A 49 12.07 6.29 -0.33
C SER A 49 12.98 6.24 0.90
N GLY A 50 13.38 5.02 1.28
CA GLY A 50 14.26 4.79 2.43
C GLY A 50 13.56 4.83 3.79
N LEU A 51 12.26 5.05 3.86
CA LEU A 51 11.50 5.06 5.10
C LEU A 51 11.45 3.64 5.71
N ASP A 52 12.03 3.43 6.87
CA ASP A 52 12.10 2.10 7.52
C ASP A 52 11.48 2.10 8.92
N CYS A 53 10.17 2.06 8.96
CA CYS A 53 9.38 2.03 10.20
C CYS A 53 9.33 0.62 10.80
N ALA A 54 9.20 0.55 12.12
CA ALA A 54 9.06 -0.71 12.84
C ALA A 54 7.65 -1.29 12.76
N SER A 55 6.66 -0.44 12.55
CA SER A 55 5.25 -0.80 12.40
C SER A 55 4.65 -0.13 11.17
N PHE A 56 3.69 -0.81 10.56
CA PHE A 56 2.97 -0.31 9.40
C PHE A 56 1.56 -0.90 9.41
N ASP A 57 0.60 -0.13 9.87
CA ASP A 57 -0.81 -0.52 9.92
C ASP A 57 -1.66 0.45 9.11
N LEU A 58 -2.29 -0.07 8.08
CA LEU A 58 -3.19 0.68 7.21
C LEU A 58 -4.67 0.35 7.45
N SER A 59 -5.00 -0.50 8.40
CA SER A 59 -6.39 -0.91 8.68
C SER A 59 -7.31 0.28 9.00
N LEU A 60 -6.72 1.36 9.51
CA LEU A 60 -7.45 2.59 9.87
C LEU A 60 -7.75 3.50 8.67
N PHE A 61 -7.16 3.25 7.49
CA PHE A 61 -7.35 4.10 6.31
C PHE A 61 -8.52 3.64 5.44
N ALA A 62 -9.73 3.62 5.99
CA ALA A 62 -10.93 3.12 5.29
C ALA A 62 -11.28 3.87 3.99
N SER A 63 -10.75 5.06 3.77
CA SER A 63 -10.95 5.87 2.56
C SER A 63 -9.83 5.76 1.53
N LEU A 64 -8.76 5.01 1.82
CA LEU A 64 -7.58 4.90 1.00
C LEU A 64 -7.93 4.31 -0.39
N GLN A 65 -7.53 5.01 -1.42
CA GLN A 65 -7.68 4.61 -2.83
C GLN A 65 -6.34 4.26 -3.45
N THR A 66 -5.28 4.94 -3.05
CA THR A 66 -3.93 4.73 -3.59
C THR A 66 -2.92 4.65 -2.46
N LEU A 67 -2.15 3.58 -2.46
CA LEU A 67 -0.96 3.43 -1.63
C LEU A 67 0.26 3.38 -2.52
N GLU A 68 1.18 4.32 -2.31
CA GLU A 68 2.50 4.34 -2.94
C GLU A 68 3.57 4.15 -1.86
N VAL A 69 4.46 3.22 -2.06
CA VAL A 69 5.60 2.98 -1.16
C VAL A 69 6.88 3.27 -1.95
N GLY A 70 7.68 4.18 -1.46
CA GLY A 70 8.96 4.54 -2.07
C GLY A 70 9.96 3.39 -2.08
N GLU A 71 11.04 3.55 -2.81
CA GLU A 71 12.08 2.54 -2.92
C GLU A 71 12.85 2.32 -1.62
N ASN A 72 13.38 1.13 -1.41
CA ASN A 72 14.22 0.75 -0.26
C ASN A 72 13.54 0.97 1.10
N SER A 73 12.22 0.91 1.16
CA SER A 73 11.43 1.27 2.34
C SER A 73 10.90 0.06 3.09
N LEU A 74 10.54 0.25 4.37
CA LEU A 74 9.82 -0.70 5.22
C LEU A 74 10.49 -2.07 5.34
N LYS A 75 11.81 -2.13 5.39
CA LYS A 75 12.58 -3.38 5.41
C LYS A 75 12.33 -4.23 6.66
N ARG A 76 11.97 -3.60 7.78
CA ARG A 76 11.65 -4.28 9.04
C ARG A 76 10.27 -4.92 9.08
N ILE A 77 9.38 -4.53 8.19
CA ILE A 77 8.02 -5.09 8.14
C ILE A 77 8.08 -6.54 7.64
N ARG A 78 7.49 -7.45 8.38
CA ARG A 78 7.44 -8.89 8.06
C ARG A 78 6.06 -9.33 7.61
N ARG A 79 5.04 -8.57 7.95
CA ARG A 79 3.65 -8.86 7.56
C ARG A 79 3.07 -7.65 6.90
N PHE A 80 2.88 -7.75 5.60
CA PHE A 80 2.15 -6.77 4.83
C PHE A 80 0.77 -7.34 4.50
N GLN A 81 -0.26 -6.77 5.13
CA GLN A 81 -1.62 -7.27 4.99
C GLN A 81 -2.58 -6.12 4.72
N LEU A 82 -3.24 -6.14 3.56
CA LEU A 82 -4.35 -5.26 3.23
C LEU A 82 -5.59 -6.13 3.10
N GLN A 83 -6.47 -6.05 4.08
CA GLN A 83 -7.68 -6.85 4.13
C GLN A 83 -8.92 -5.96 4.23
N GLY A 84 -9.89 -6.23 3.37
CA GLY A 84 -11.19 -5.53 3.41
C GLY A 84 -11.12 -4.05 3.04
N MET A 85 -10.09 -3.62 2.31
CA MET A 85 -9.89 -2.23 1.88
C MET A 85 -10.90 -1.87 0.78
N LYS A 86 -12.10 -1.44 1.18
CA LYS A 86 -13.27 -1.25 0.30
C LYS A 86 -13.08 -0.21 -0.80
N LYS A 87 -12.15 0.71 -0.65
CA LYS A 87 -11.92 1.81 -1.59
C LYS A 87 -10.57 1.76 -2.30
N LEU A 88 -9.67 0.87 -1.88
CA LEU A 88 -8.34 0.75 -2.47
C LEU A 88 -8.43 0.34 -3.94
N GLU A 89 -7.82 1.13 -4.81
CA GLU A 89 -7.80 0.93 -6.26
C GLU A 89 -6.38 0.63 -6.79
N THR A 90 -5.37 1.20 -6.15
CA THR A 90 -3.98 1.07 -6.60
C THR A 90 -3.04 0.79 -5.43
N LEU A 91 -2.19 -0.20 -5.60
CA LEU A 91 -1.01 -0.48 -4.78
C LEU A 91 0.21 -0.38 -5.67
N ASP A 92 1.12 0.55 -5.38
CA ASP A 92 2.43 0.69 -6.04
C ASP A 92 3.54 0.63 -4.98
N VAL A 93 4.42 -0.35 -5.11
CA VAL A 93 5.53 -0.58 -4.18
C VAL A 93 6.83 -0.45 -4.94
N GLY A 94 7.70 0.45 -4.50
CA GLY A 94 9.00 0.70 -5.06
C GLY A 94 9.96 -0.47 -4.90
N LYS A 95 11.00 -0.47 -5.71
CA LYS A 95 12.02 -1.54 -5.71
C LYS A 95 12.71 -1.68 -4.35
N ARG A 96 13.11 -2.91 -4.01
CA ARG A 96 13.81 -3.25 -2.77
C ARG A 96 13.09 -2.81 -1.49
N SER A 97 11.77 -2.71 -1.53
CA SER A 97 10.95 -2.41 -0.36
C SER A 97 10.47 -3.70 0.29
N PHE A 98 10.27 -3.66 1.60
CA PHE A 98 9.88 -4.81 2.43
C PHE A 98 10.90 -5.97 2.41
N THR A 99 12.16 -5.72 2.08
CA THR A 99 13.20 -6.76 2.02
C THR A 99 14.55 -6.23 2.49
N TYR A 100 15.39 -7.12 3.01
CA TYR A 100 16.82 -6.87 3.18
C TYR A 100 17.66 -7.39 2.02
N ALA A 101 17.07 -8.15 1.11
CA ALA A 101 17.78 -8.66 -0.05
C ALA A 101 18.26 -7.53 -0.95
N LYS A 102 19.53 -7.58 -1.35
CA LYS A 102 20.15 -6.58 -2.24
C LYS A 102 20.31 -7.10 -3.68
N ASN A 103 20.43 -8.40 -3.83
CA ASN A 103 20.62 -9.12 -5.08
C ASN A 103 20.12 -10.56 -4.91
N TYR A 104 20.21 -11.37 -5.95
CA TYR A 104 19.78 -12.77 -5.94
C TYR A 104 20.44 -13.61 -4.86
N ASP A 105 21.75 -13.47 -4.68
CA ASP A 105 22.51 -14.24 -3.67
C ASP A 105 22.10 -13.85 -2.23
N ALA A 106 21.75 -12.59 -2.03
CA ALA A 106 21.32 -12.09 -0.73
C ALA A 106 19.89 -12.52 -0.36
N VAL A 107 19.04 -12.90 -1.31
CA VAL A 107 17.69 -13.37 -1.02
C VAL A 107 17.71 -14.64 -0.19
N GLU A 108 18.53 -15.63 -0.59
CA GLU A 108 18.63 -16.91 0.12
C GLU A 108 19.11 -16.72 1.56
N ALA A 109 20.07 -15.81 1.77
CA ALA A 109 20.60 -15.51 3.10
C ALA A 109 19.62 -14.75 4.00
N THR A 110 18.56 -14.18 3.45
CA THR A 110 17.62 -13.31 4.18
C THR A 110 16.19 -13.85 4.23
N ILE A 111 15.94 -15.08 3.77
CA ILE A 111 14.61 -15.69 3.77
C ILE A 111 13.92 -15.52 5.13
N ARG A 112 12.73 -14.94 5.10
CA ARG A 112 11.90 -14.73 6.28
C ARG A 112 10.77 -15.74 6.30
N SER A 113 10.91 -16.77 7.11
CA SER A 113 9.86 -17.81 7.28
C SER A 113 8.54 -17.24 7.77
N ASP A 114 8.54 -16.08 8.41
CA ASP A 114 7.37 -15.35 8.90
C ASP A 114 6.97 -14.16 8.01
N GLY A 115 7.66 -13.99 6.87
CA GLY A 115 7.33 -12.97 5.88
C GLY A 115 6.04 -13.30 5.14
N VAL A 116 5.02 -12.48 5.30
CA VAL A 116 3.69 -12.69 4.70
C VAL A 116 3.25 -11.44 3.96
N PHE A 117 2.97 -11.62 2.68
CA PHE A 117 2.24 -10.64 1.87
C PHE A 117 0.82 -11.14 1.65
N ARG A 118 -0.18 -10.35 2.00
CA ARG A 118 -1.59 -10.70 1.81
C ARG A 118 -2.42 -9.52 1.33
N LEU A 119 -3.08 -9.70 0.19
CA LEU A 119 -4.14 -8.83 -0.31
C LEU A 119 -5.43 -9.64 -0.37
N ASN A 120 -6.42 -9.27 0.44
CA ASN A 120 -7.64 -10.04 0.55
C ASN A 120 -8.87 -9.12 0.66
N ASN A 121 -9.94 -9.49 -0.03
CA ASN A 121 -11.23 -8.77 0.05
C ASN A 121 -11.10 -7.26 -0.24
N CYS A 122 -10.36 -6.88 -1.28
CA CYS A 122 -10.24 -5.50 -1.75
C CYS A 122 -11.06 -5.32 -3.05
N PRO A 123 -12.37 -5.08 -2.97
CA PRO A 123 -13.30 -5.21 -4.10
C PRO A 123 -13.08 -4.18 -5.22
N LYS A 124 -12.37 -3.09 -4.95
CA LYS A 124 -12.07 -2.05 -5.96
C LYS A 124 -10.63 -2.05 -6.43
N LEU A 125 -9.78 -2.94 -5.93
CA LEU A 125 -8.38 -2.98 -6.32
C LEU A 125 -8.24 -3.36 -7.79
N LYS A 126 -7.67 -2.45 -8.58
CA LYS A 126 -7.50 -2.57 -10.03
C LYS A 126 -6.07 -2.85 -10.43
N THR A 127 -5.12 -2.26 -9.70
CA THR A 127 -3.71 -2.31 -10.07
C THR A 127 -2.85 -2.68 -8.88
N VAL A 128 -1.98 -3.66 -9.07
CA VAL A 128 -0.90 -4.01 -8.14
C VAL A 128 0.40 -3.94 -8.92
N LYS A 129 1.32 -3.09 -8.45
CA LYS A 129 2.66 -2.95 -9.02
C LYS A 129 3.70 -3.12 -7.93
N LEU A 130 4.63 -4.01 -8.14
CA LEU A 130 5.76 -4.26 -7.25
C LEU A 130 7.05 -4.09 -8.05
N GLY A 131 7.92 -3.21 -7.59
CA GLY A 131 9.24 -3.00 -8.19
C GLY A 131 10.18 -4.16 -7.94
N ASP A 132 11.33 -4.17 -8.60
CA ASP A 132 12.31 -5.24 -8.49
C ASP A 132 12.71 -5.50 -7.04
N PHE A 133 12.82 -6.77 -6.67
CA PHE A 133 13.15 -7.23 -5.32
C PHE A 133 12.19 -6.78 -4.20
N ALA A 134 11.04 -6.20 -4.52
CA ALA A 134 10.04 -5.96 -3.47
C ALA A 134 9.57 -7.29 -2.88
N PHE A 135 9.56 -7.40 -1.55
CA PHE A 135 9.20 -8.64 -0.83
C PHE A 135 10.04 -9.88 -1.21
N ALA A 136 11.25 -9.71 -1.71
CA ALA A 136 12.05 -10.81 -2.27
C ALA A 136 12.31 -11.95 -1.28
N ASP A 137 12.45 -11.62 0.02
CA ASP A 137 12.72 -12.56 1.11
C ASP A 137 11.46 -13.02 1.86
N TYR A 138 10.26 -12.70 1.37
CA TYR A 138 9.00 -13.15 1.99
C TYR A 138 8.69 -14.59 1.60
N HIS A 139 8.19 -15.36 2.58
CA HIS A 139 7.88 -16.78 2.42
C HIS A 139 6.49 -17.03 1.84
N SER A 140 5.53 -16.16 2.08
CA SER A 140 4.15 -16.36 1.65
C SER A 140 3.60 -15.14 0.91
N PHE A 141 2.98 -15.41 -0.22
CA PHE A 141 2.29 -14.42 -1.04
C PHE A 141 0.88 -14.89 -1.35
N GLU A 142 -0.12 -14.11 -0.95
CA GLU A 142 -1.52 -14.43 -1.14
C GLU A 142 -2.29 -13.24 -1.71
N MET A 143 -3.00 -13.46 -2.81
CA MET A 143 -3.97 -12.53 -3.37
C MET A 143 -5.28 -13.26 -3.58
N THR A 144 -6.34 -12.87 -2.86
CA THR A 144 -7.61 -13.56 -2.89
C THR A 144 -8.78 -12.59 -2.86
N ASN A 145 -9.85 -12.95 -3.57
CA ASN A 145 -11.09 -12.18 -3.65
C ASN A 145 -10.85 -10.70 -4.03
N LEU A 146 -10.29 -10.49 -5.24
CA LEU A 146 -9.98 -9.20 -5.84
C LEU A 146 -10.76 -9.03 -7.16
N PRO A 147 -12.09 -8.90 -7.14
CA PRO A 147 -12.94 -9.01 -8.32
C PRO A 147 -12.73 -7.90 -9.37
N SER A 148 -12.15 -6.78 -9.01
CA SER A 148 -11.88 -5.66 -9.92
C SER A 148 -10.44 -5.62 -10.43
N LEU A 149 -9.61 -6.61 -10.11
CA LEU A 149 -8.19 -6.60 -10.45
C LEU A 149 -8.02 -6.73 -11.98
N GLN A 150 -7.33 -5.76 -12.57
CA GLN A 150 -7.11 -5.64 -14.01
C GLN A 150 -5.65 -5.75 -14.40
N LYS A 151 -4.75 -5.31 -13.50
CA LYS A 151 -3.34 -5.22 -13.81
C LYS A 151 -2.48 -5.68 -12.65
N ILE A 152 -1.61 -6.63 -12.92
CA ILE A 152 -0.52 -7.02 -12.02
C ILE A 152 0.80 -6.78 -12.75
N GLN A 153 1.71 -6.05 -12.13
CA GLN A 153 3.07 -5.86 -12.59
C GLN A 153 4.02 -6.26 -11.47
N PHE A 154 4.81 -7.29 -11.69
CA PHE A 154 5.88 -7.67 -10.80
C PHE A 154 7.22 -7.39 -11.49
N GLY A 155 8.12 -6.76 -10.75
CA GLY A 155 9.51 -6.64 -11.12
C GLY A 155 10.26 -7.95 -10.94
N GLU A 156 11.54 -7.92 -11.15
CA GLU A 156 12.40 -9.09 -10.98
C GLU A 156 12.47 -9.53 -9.51
N SER A 157 12.53 -10.83 -9.28
CA SER A 157 12.77 -11.45 -7.97
C SER A 157 11.82 -11.04 -6.85
N ASN A 158 10.59 -10.68 -7.18
CA ASN A 158 9.54 -10.61 -6.16
C ASN A 158 9.26 -12.04 -5.66
N PHE A 159 9.12 -12.22 -4.34
CA PHE A 159 8.78 -13.51 -3.72
C PHE A 159 9.62 -14.69 -4.21
N HIS A 160 10.88 -14.50 -4.44
CA HIS A 160 11.77 -15.45 -5.10
C HIS A 160 11.74 -16.86 -4.49
N TRP A 161 11.57 -16.96 -3.16
CA TRP A 161 11.48 -18.22 -2.40
C TRP A 161 10.11 -18.47 -1.78
N GLY A 162 9.12 -17.66 -2.13
CA GLY A 162 7.81 -17.73 -1.52
C GLY A 162 6.85 -18.68 -2.24
N SER A 163 5.85 -19.16 -1.51
CA SER A 163 4.69 -19.82 -2.11
C SER A 163 3.68 -18.79 -2.60
N LEU A 164 3.18 -18.95 -3.81
CA LEU A 164 2.20 -18.07 -4.44
C LEU A 164 0.81 -18.70 -4.36
N THR A 165 -0.15 -17.99 -3.79
CA THR A 165 -1.58 -18.35 -3.82
C THR A 165 -2.38 -17.23 -4.49
N LEU A 166 -2.99 -17.54 -5.64
CA LEU A 166 -3.91 -16.66 -6.36
C LEU A 166 -5.27 -17.34 -6.43
N ALA A 167 -6.29 -16.77 -5.79
CA ALA A 167 -7.63 -17.35 -5.79
C ALA A 167 -8.72 -16.29 -5.97
N SER A 168 -9.77 -16.62 -6.73
CA SER A 168 -10.91 -15.72 -6.98
C SER A 168 -10.52 -14.35 -7.54
N LEU A 169 -9.56 -14.34 -8.47
CA LEU A 169 -9.25 -13.20 -9.31
C LEU A 169 -10.22 -13.26 -10.51
N ILE A 170 -11.33 -12.55 -10.45
CA ILE A 170 -12.35 -12.61 -11.52
C ILE A 170 -11.83 -11.81 -12.72
N GLY A 171 -11.91 -12.43 -13.89
CA GLY A 171 -11.54 -11.80 -15.18
C GLY A 171 -10.32 -12.39 -15.86
N TRP A 172 -9.63 -13.32 -15.24
CA TRP A 172 -8.58 -14.10 -15.89
C TRP A 172 -9.19 -15.39 -16.46
N CYS A 173 -9.66 -15.33 -17.71
CA CYS A 173 -9.75 -16.54 -18.51
C CYS A 173 -8.32 -16.96 -18.86
N VAL A 174 -7.93 -18.14 -18.41
CA VAL A 174 -6.72 -18.85 -18.86
C VAL A 174 -6.91 -19.23 -20.31
#